data_9c24fe810c31fd60d20e844ccb2cf81d
#
_entry.id   9c24fe810c31fd60d20e844ccb2cf81d
#
_cell.length_a   1.000
_cell.length_b   1.000
_cell.length_c   1.000
_cell.angle_alpha   90.00
_cell.angle_beta   90.00
_cell.angle_gamma   90.00
#
_symmetry.space_group_name_H-M   'P 1'
#
loop_
_entity.id
_entity.type
_entity.pdbx_description
1 polymer ?
#
loop_
_entity_poly.entity_id
_entity_poly.type
_entity_poly.pdbx_seq_one_letter_code
_entity_poly.pdbx_strand_id
1 'polypeptide(L)'
;MKTDKDIDINEYSEIFKALAHPTRLTIAYNLSKKAECNVSKMSECLGVPQPTVSQHLTILKNANVITGYKNGNQICYKIENPKVIKILKQMV
;
A
#
# COMPACT_ATOMS: atom_id res chain seq x y z
N MET A 1 -26.98 -4.21 7.09
CA MET A 1 -26.70 -2.78 6.92
C MET A 1 -26.89 -2.40 5.46
N LYS A 2 -27.66 -1.34 5.21
CA LYS A 2 -27.88 -0.87 3.84
C LYS A 2 -26.77 0.08 3.40
N THR A 3 -26.41 -0.01 2.13
CA THR A 3 -25.41 0.87 1.53
C THR A 3 -25.79 1.11 0.08
N ASP A 4 -25.18 2.10 -0.55
CA ASP A 4 -25.37 2.37 -1.96
C ASP A 4 -24.87 1.19 -2.80
N LYS A 5 -25.56 0.94 -3.92
CA LYS A 5 -25.19 -0.16 -4.81
C LYS A 5 -23.78 -0.04 -5.35
N ASP A 6 -23.29 1.19 -5.51
CA ASP A 6 -22.00 1.47 -6.15
C ASP A 6 -20.83 1.43 -5.19
N ILE A 7 -21.09 1.18 -3.90
CA ILE A 7 -20.02 1.15 -2.89
C ILE A 7 -19.89 -0.26 -2.34
N ASP A 8 -18.70 -0.83 -2.50
CA ASP A 8 -18.35 -2.10 -1.89
C ASP A 8 -17.71 -1.84 -0.53
N ILE A 9 -18.54 -1.89 0.51
CA ILE A 9 -18.10 -1.62 1.87
C ILE A 9 -17.04 -2.61 2.31
N ASN A 10 -17.15 -3.88 1.92
CA ASN A 10 -16.16 -4.88 2.30
C ASN A 10 -14.79 -4.57 1.71
N GLU A 11 -14.75 -4.18 0.45
CA GLU A 11 -13.50 -3.82 -0.21
C GLU A 11 -12.85 -2.62 0.46
N TYR A 12 -13.62 -1.56 0.70
CA TYR A 12 -13.10 -0.37 1.38
C TYR A 12 -12.64 -0.69 2.79
N SER A 13 -13.39 -1.53 3.51
CA SER A 13 -13.01 -1.94 4.86
C SER A 13 -11.65 -2.63 4.88
N GLU A 14 -11.41 -3.54 3.95
CA GLU A 14 -10.12 -4.22 3.86
C GLU A 14 -8.99 -3.24 3.52
N ILE A 15 -9.24 -2.29 2.62
CA ILE A 15 -8.26 -1.25 2.28
C ILE A 15 -7.92 -0.43 3.52
N PHE A 16 -8.93 0.06 4.24
CA PHE A 16 -8.71 0.89 5.41
C PHE A 16 -8.00 0.13 6.53
N LYS A 17 -8.34 -1.15 6.73
CA LYS A 17 -7.65 -1.99 7.71
C LYS A 17 -6.16 -2.11 7.40
N ALA A 18 -5.84 -2.32 6.14
CA ALA A 18 -4.43 -2.44 5.72
C ALA A 18 -3.70 -1.11 5.88
N LEU A 19 -4.36 0.01 5.66
CA LEU A 19 -3.76 1.34 5.80
C LEU A 19 -3.71 1.83 7.24
N ALA A 20 -4.48 1.24 8.15
CA ALA A 20 -4.57 1.72 9.54
C ALA A 20 -3.40 1.25 10.39
N HIS A 21 -2.21 1.51 9.92
CA HIS A 21 -0.95 1.24 10.62
C HIS A 21 0.07 2.28 10.13
N PRO A 22 0.77 2.97 11.04
CA PRO A 22 1.65 4.07 10.62
C PRO A 22 2.67 3.69 9.56
N THR A 23 3.33 2.54 9.69
CA THR A 23 4.33 2.11 8.71
C THR A 23 3.68 1.79 7.37
N ARG A 24 2.57 1.06 7.38
CA ARG A 24 1.88 0.71 6.14
C ARG A 24 1.33 1.93 5.43
N LEU A 25 0.75 2.86 6.18
CA LEU A 25 0.26 4.11 5.59
C LEU A 25 1.40 4.92 4.99
N THR A 26 2.55 4.98 5.66
CA THR A 26 3.74 5.65 5.15
C THR A 26 4.22 5.02 3.85
N ILE A 27 4.30 3.69 3.79
CA ILE A 27 4.69 2.99 2.57
C ILE A 27 3.74 3.34 1.42
N ALA A 28 2.44 3.22 1.65
CA ALA A 28 1.45 3.49 0.60
C ALA A 28 1.52 4.95 0.14
N TYR A 29 1.61 5.88 1.07
CA TYR A 29 1.72 7.30 0.74
C TYR A 29 2.95 7.57 -0.11
N ASN A 30 4.11 7.03 0.30
CA ASN A 30 5.36 7.24 -0.45
C ASN A 30 5.28 6.64 -1.84
N LEU A 31 4.69 5.45 -1.98
CA LEU A 31 4.50 4.83 -3.30
C LEU A 31 3.58 5.68 -4.18
N SER A 32 2.57 6.31 -3.59
CA SER A 32 1.67 7.20 -4.35
C SER A 32 2.41 8.43 -4.88
N LYS A 33 3.53 8.79 -4.29
CA LYS A 33 4.38 9.90 -4.72
C LYS A 33 5.56 9.42 -5.56
N LYS A 34 5.50 8.20 -6.06
CA LYS A 34 6.54 7.59 -6.90
C LYS A 34 7.91 7.51 -6.23
N ALA A 35 7.90 7.27 -4.91
CA ALA A 35 9.13 7.06 -4.16
C ALA A 35 9.71 5.67 -4.45
N GLU A 36 10.84 5.36 -3.80
CA GLU A 36 11.52 4.07 -4.00
C GLU A 36 10.58 2.90 -3.78
N CYS A 37 10.65 1.94 -4.67
CA CYS A 37 9.66 0.87 -4.78
C CYS A 37 10.14 -0.51 -4.33
N ASN A 38 11.43 -0.70 -4.03
CA ASN A 38 11.93 -2.00 -3.61
C ASN A 38 12.14 -2.06 -2.10
N VAL A 39 12.16 -3.29 -1.58
CA VAL A 39 12.24 -3.56 -0.14
C VAL A 39 13.48 -2.96 0.51
N SER A 40 14.64 -3.10 -0.14
CA SER A 40 15.89 -2.57 0.40
C SER A 40 15.83 -1.08 0.63
N LYS A 41 15.35 -0.34 -0.37
CA LYS A 41 15.25 1.11 -0.29
C LYS A 41 14.21 1.55 0.73
N MET A 42 13.09 0.84 0.80
CA MET A 42 12.08 1.12 1.82
C MET A 42 12.65 0.91 3.21
N SER A 43 13.38 -0.19 3.41
CA SER A 43 14.01 -0.49 4.69
C SER A 43 14.96 0.63 5.12
N GLU A 44 15.79 1.09 4.21
CA GLU A 44 16.71 2.21 4.49
C GLU A 44 15.97 3.49 4.86
N CYS A 45 14.98 3.85 4.04
CA CYS A 45 14.24 5.11 4.22
C CYS A 45 13.42 5.12 5.50
N LEU A 46 12.83 3.98 5.86
CA LEU A 46 11.95 3.88 7.03
C LEU A 46 12.69 3.55 8.32
N GLY A 47 13.94 3.08 8.21
CA GLY A 47 14.67 2.60 9.37
C GLY A 47 14.04 1.34 9.97
N VAL A 48 13.43 0.50 9.12
CA VAL A 48 12.72 -0.71 9.53
C VAL A 48 13.40 -1.92 8.88
N PRO A 49 13.63 -3.01 9.62
CA PRO A 49 14.28 -4.21 9.03
C PRO A 49 13.52 -4.75 7.83
N GLN A 50 14.25 -5.27 6.84
CA GLN A 50 13.64 -5.79 5.62
C GLN A 50 12.55 -6.85 5.85
N PRO A 51 12.74 -7.82 6.77
CA PRO A 51 11.67 -8.79 7.02
C PRO A 51 10.37 -8.13 7.49
N THR A 52 10.47 -7.09 8.28
CA THR A 52 9.29 -6.36 8.76
C THR A 52 8.62 -5.59 7.62
N VAL A 53 9.43 -4.94 6.77
CA VAL A 53 8.90 -4.28 5.57
C VAL A 53 8.16 -5.27 4.68
N SER A 54 8.77 -6.45 4.47
CA SER A 54 8.15 -7.50 3.64
C SER A 54 6.81 -7.96 4.19
N GLN A 55 6.68 -8.08 5.51
CA GLN A 55 5.40 -8.43 6.15
C GLN A 55 4.34 -7.37 5.89
N HIS A 56 4.71 -6.10 6.01
CA HIS A 56 3.79 -4.99 5.74
C HIS A 56 3.37 -4.96 4.27
N LEU A 57 4.31 -5.22 3.36
CA LEU A 57 4.01 -5.27 1.94
C LEU A 57 3.05 -6.41 1.61
N THR A 58 3.20 -7.57 2.25
CA THR A 58 2.30 -8.69 2.06
C THR A 58 0.87 -8.32 2.47
N ILE A 59 0.70 -7.66 3.61
CA ILE A 59 -0.60 -7.23 4.09
C ILE A 59 -1.23 -6.23 3.10
N LEU A 60 -0.46 -5.26 2.64
CA LEU A 60 -0.94 -4.27 1.67
C LEU A 60 -1.33 -4.91 0.34
N LYS A 61 -0.51 -5.85 -0.13
CA LYS A 61 -0.77 -6.56 -1.38
C LYS A 61 -2.04 -7.40 -1.29
N ASN A 62 -2.21 -8.13 -0.19
CA ASN A 62 -3.39 -8.97 0.01
C ASN A 62 -4.68 -8.17 0.11
N ALA A 63 -4.60 -6.93 0.58
CA ALA A 63 -5.75 -6.03 0.65
C ALA A 63 -5.96 -5.24 -0.65
N ASN A 64 -5.19 -5.55 -1.69
CA ASN A 64 -5.30 -4.89 -2.99
C ASN A 64 -4.95 -3.40 -2.95
N VAL A 65 -4.12 -3.01 -2.01
CA VAL A 65 -3.64 -1.63 -1.89
C VAL A 65 -2.48 -1.39 -2.84
N ILE A 66 -1.58 -2.36 -2.95
CA ILE A 66 -0.39 -2.26 -3.81
C ILE A 66 -0.32 -3.47 -4.74
N THR A 67 0.43 -3.31 -5.83
CA THR A 67 0.70 -4.37 -6.80
C THR A 67 2.20 -4.54 -6.90
N GLY A 68 2.67 -5.80 -6.85
CA GLY A 68 4.08 -6.12 -7.05
C GLY A 68 4.37 -6.38 -8.52
N TYR A 69 5.56 -6.01 -8.98
CA TYR A 69 6.01 -6.31 -10.33
C TYR A 69 7.52 -6.51 -10.34
N LYS A 70 8.00 -7.26 -11.32
CA LYS A 70 9.43 -7.50 -11.48
C LYS A 70 10.11 -6.32 -12.16
N ASN A 71 11.28 -5.96 -11.65
CA ASN A 71 12.13 -4.95 -12.25
C ASN A 71 13.57 -5.48 -12.16
N GLY A 72 14.01 -6.15 -13.22
CA GLY A 72 15.28 -6.86 -13.21
C GLY A 72 15.22 -8.02 -12.22
N ASN A 73 16.17 -8.07 -11.29
CA ASN A 73 16.24 -9.10 -10.25
C ASN A 73 15.47 -8.72 -8.98
N GLN A 74 14.81 -7.57 -9.00
CA GLN A 74 14.11 -7.05 -7.84
C GLN A 74 12.61 -7.07 -8.04
N ILE A 75 11.89 -7.07 -6.91
CA ILE A 75 10.44 -6.88 -6.94
C ILE A 75 10.18 -5.45 -6.46
N CYS A 76 9.46 -4.71 -7.27
CA CYS A 76 9.02 -3.36 -6.95
C CYS A 76 7.51 -3.35 -6.74
N TYR A 77 7.02 -2.25 -6.18
CA TYR A 77 5.62 -2.12 -5.84
C TYR A 77 5.08 -0.79 -6.35
N LYS A 78 3.79 -0.78 -6.70
CA LYS A 78 3.12 0.43 -7.17
C LYS A 78 1.67 0.40 -6.73
N ILE A 79 1.01 1.53 -6.83
CA ILE A 79 -0.41 1.64 -6.54
C ILE A 79 -1.15 1.83 -7.85
N GLU A 80 -2.03 0.88 -8.15
CA GLU A 80 -2.86 0.91 -9.35
C GLU A 80 -4.34 1.05 -9.04
N ASN A 81 -4.74 0.69 -7.82
CA ASN A 81 -6.15 0.69 -7.43
C ASN A 81 -6.66 2.13 -7.32
N PRO A 82 -7.61 2.56 -8.18
CA PRO A 82 -8.08 3.94 -8.18
C PRO A 82 -8.75 4.34 -6.88
N LYS A 83 -9.33 3.40 -6.15
CA LYS A 83 -9.92 3.68 -4.84
C LYS A 83 -8.85 4.08 -3.83
N VAL A 84 -7.73 3.39 -3.84
CA VAL A 84 -6.59 3.70 -2.97
C VAL A 84 -5.98 5.04 -3.35
N ILE A 85 -5.82 5.30 -4.65
CA ILE A 85 -5.29 6.56 -5.13
C ILE A 85 -6.14 7.74 -4.62
N LYS A 86 -7.46 7.60 -4.70
CA LYS A 86 -8.38 8.64 -4.20
C LYS A 86 -8.23 8.87 -2.69
N ILE A 87 -8.14 7.79 -1.94
CA ILE A 87 -7.97 7.87 -0.48
C ILE A 87 -6.68 8.61 -0.13
N LEU A 88 -5.58 8.23 -0.75
CA LEU A 88 -4.28 8.82 -0.44
C LEU A 88 -4.18 10.28 -0.86
N LYS A 89 -4.93 10.69 -1.88
CA LYS A 89 -4.97 12.09 -2.31
C LYS A 89 -5.57 13.01 -1.25
N GLN A 90 -6.32 12.48 -0.31
CA GLN A 90 -6.89 13.28 0.78
C GLN A 90 -5.85 13.65 1.83
N MET A 91 -4.68 13.02 1.79
CA MET A 91 -3.59 13.25 2.73
C MET A 91 -2.69 14.37 2.20
N VAL A 92 -3.07 15.58 2.44
CA VAL A 92 -2.33 16.74 1.90
C VAL A 92 -1.80 17.60 3.03
#